data_95c2ba7ecc5aaadda490dc5c8a94d745
#
_entry.id   95c2ba7ecc5aaadda490dc5c8a94d745
#
_cell.length_a   1.000
_cell.length_b   1.000
_cell.length_c   1.000
_cell.angle_alpha   90.00
_cell.angle_beta   90.00
_cell.angle_gamma   90.00
#
_symmetry.space_group_name_H-M   'P 1'
#
loop_
_entity.id
_entity.type
_entity.pdbx_description
1 polymer ?
#
loop_
_entity_poly.entity_id
_entity_poly.type
_entity_poly.pdbx_seq_one_letter_code
_entity_poly.pdbx_strand_id
1 'polypeptide(L)'
;MLFRSRIVAKHHVSADFVYMQLQPNHHFKATDYQAGQSILVTVLIGGVRWQRSYSIVEILEDGNLMIAVKQQGRVSNALTQQPVKSVVEISQTQGEFVLKTQPHSALMIASGSGITAIYALINAALKQPQIVSNIDLIYFTRDDAFHAELQSLVEHYPQFKYHHFNTLTHKQHLSQDLLSQKVEGFEQRECYACGAANMMQSLTEIYQALGLVEHLHTEYFQIVVDHTQSAQMITFQRSQQQFQAQSNLLDSAEQAGLRPAHGCRMGICNTCSCTKVQGVVRNLLTGELDQNNNTQIKLCISQAVSPVVINL
;
A
#
# COMPACT_ATOMS: atom_id res chain seq x y z
N MET A 1 12.61 -13.93 5.09
CA MET A 1 12.23 -15.38 5.10
C MET A 1 10.87 -15.51 4.45
N LEU A 2 10.64 -16.59 3.66
CA LEU A 2 9.36 -16.89 3.04
C LEU A 2 8.77 -18.16 3.62
N PHE A 3 7.45 -18.18 3.79
CA PHE A 3 6.70 -19.29 4.37
C PHE A 3 5.76 -19.88 3.32
N ARG A 4 5.63 -21.18 3.29
CA ARG A 4 4.62 -21.84 2.45
C ARG A 4 3.24 -21.62 3.06
N SER A 5 2.30 -21.20 2.25
CA SER A 5 0.92 -20.98 2.65
C SER A 5 -0.03 -21.63 1.65
N ARG A 6 -1.07 -22.30 2.14
CA ARG A 6 -2.08 -22.95 1.31
C ARG A 6 -3.28 -22.03 1.12
N ILE A 7 -3.77 -21.90 -0.09
CA ILE A 7 -5.05 -21.26 -0.37
C ILE A 7 -6.17 -22.22 0.07
N VAL A 8 -6.91 -21.88 1.12
CA VAL A 8 -7.94 -22.78 1.67
C VAL A 8 -9.35 -22.40 1.25
N ALA A 9 -9.60 -21.14 0.97
CA ALA A 9 -10.87 -20.65 0.43
C ALA A 9 -10.70 -19.44 -0.46
N LYS A 10 -11.66 -19.22 -1.38
CA LYS A 10 -11.78 -18.01 -2.19
C LYS A 10 -13.26 -17.69 -2.40
N HIS A 11 -13.61 -16.41 -2.41
CA HIS A 11 -14.93 -15.95 -2.85
C HIS A 11 -14.82 -14.54 -3.44
N HIS A 12 -15.71 -14.20 -4.36
CA HIS A 12 -15.76 -12.86 -4.96
C HIS A 12 -16.49 -11.89 -4.02
N VAL A 13 -15.87 -10.74 -3.79
CA VAL A 13 -16.44 -9.59 -3.07
C VAL A 13 -17.17 -8.69 -4.06
N SER A 14 -16.60 -8.55 -5.26
CA SER A 14 -17.17 -7.84 -6.41
C SER A 14 -16.66 -8.48 -7.70
N ALA A 15 -16.97 -7.88 -8.86
CA ALA A 15 -16.48 -8.35 -10.15
C ALA A 15 -14.93 -8.44 -10.19
N ASP A 16 -14.26 -7.48 -9.55
CA ASP A 16 -12.79 -7.31 -9.60
C ASP A 16 -12.07 -7.74 -8.33
N PHE A 17 -12.79 -7.97 -7.22
CA PHE A 17 -12.18 -8.33 -5.94
C PHE A 17 -12.46 -9.77 -5.53
N VAL A 18 -11.42 -10.45 -5.10
CA VAL A 18 -11.46 -11.82 -4.58
C VAL A 18 -10.90 -11.85 -3.17
N TYR A 19 -11.70 -12.26 -2.19
CA TYR A 19 -11.18 -12.69 -0.89
C TYR A 19 -10.46 -14.03 -1.05
N MET A 20 -9.30 -14.12 -0.45
CA MET A 20 -8.49 -15.32 -0.41
C MET A 20 -8.09 -15.62 1.02
N GLN A 21 -8.44 -16.81 1.49
CA GLN A 21 -8.03 -17.30 2.79
C GLN A 21 -6.75 -18.14 2.62
N LEU A 22 -5.72 -17.73 3.32
CA LEU A 22 -4.39 -18.33 3.28
C LEU A 22 -4.08 -19.00 4.62
N GLN A 23 -3.78 -20.29 4.59
CA GLN A 23 -3.31 -21.05 5.74
C GLN A 23 -1.78 -21.12 5.73
N PRO A 24 -1.08 -20.29 6.53
CA PRO A 24 0.36 -20.35 6.61
C PRO A 24 0.83 -21.63 7.34
N ASN A 25 2.09 -22.01 7.13
CA ASN A 25 2.69 -23.06 7.93
C ASN A 25 2.98 -22.58 9.35
N HIS A 26 3.29 -23.53 10.25
CA HIS A 26 3.50 -23.28 11.69
C HIS A 26 4.69 -22.37 12.05
N HIS A 27 5.54 -22.01 11.09
CA HIS A 27 6.64 -21.07 11.30
C HIS A 27 6.22 -19.60 11.13
N PHE A 28 5.06 -19.34 10.53
CA PHE A 28 4.51 -17.99 10.43
C PHE A 28 3.95 -17.57 11.80
N LYS A 29 4.36 -16.39 12.27
CA LYS A 29 3.91 -15.84 13.56
C LYS A 29 2.83 -14.80 13.34
N ALA A 30 1.57 -15.21 13.48
CA ALA A 30 0.43 -14.30 13.41
C ALA A 30 0.35 -13.33 14.62
N THR A 31 1.00 -13.67 15.74
CA THR A 31 0.98 -12.87 16.98
C THR A 31 1.62 -11.50 16.83
N ASP A 32 2.52 -11.33 15.86
CA ASP A 32 3.24 -10.08 15.64
C ASP A 32 2.50 -9.14 14.67
N TYR A 33 1.31 -9.54 14.21
CA TYR A 33 0.49 -8.75 13.27
C TYR A 33 -0.16 -7.56 13.96
N GLN A 34 -0.09 -6.42 13.30
CA GLN A 34 -0.90 -5.24 13.58
C GLN A 34 -1.78 -4.91 12.36
N ALA A 35 -3.04 -4.53 12.62
CA ALA A 35 -3.96 -4.15 11.54
C ALA A 35 -3.38 -3.02 10.68
N GLY A 36 -3.56 -3.14 9.37
CA GLY A 36 -2.95 -2.28 8.36
C GLY A 36 -1.66 -2.84 7.76
N GLN A 37 -1.01 -3.81 8.42
CA GLN A 37 0.17 -4.47 7.86
C GLN A 37 -0.17 -5.39 6.68
N SER A 38 0.83 -5.68 5.88
CA SER A 38 0.76 -6.48 4.66
C SER A 38 1.73 -7.66 4.67
N ILE A 39 1.51 -8.60 3.76
CA ILE A 39 2.45 -9.68 3.43
C ILE A 39 2.87 -9.58 1.97
N LEU A 40 4.10 -10.00 1.65
CA LEU A 40 4.46 -10.31 0.27
C LEU A 40 3.90 -11.68 -0.08
N VAL A 41 3.20 -11.76 -1.19
CA VAL A 41 2.78 -13.04 -1.79
C VAL A 41 3.59 -13.28 -3.04
N THR A 42 4.19 -14.48 -3.14
CA THR A 42 4.97 -14.93 -4.29
C THR A 42 4.17 -15.94 -5.10
N VAL A 43 4.05 -15.70 -6.40
CA VAL A 43 3.48 -16.63 -7.38
C VAL A 43 4.48 -16.93 -8.48
N LEU A 44 4.39 -18.12 -9.07
CA LEU A 44 5.18 -18.50 -10.25
C LEU A 44 4.38 -18.23 -11.51
N ILE A 45 4.94 -17.43 -12.42
CA ILE A 45 4.32 -17.13 -13.72
C ILE A 45 5.38 -17.43 -14.79
N GLY A 46 5.13 -18.45 -15.61
CA GLY A 46 6.10 -18.89 -16.62
C GLY A 46 7.45 -19.30 -16.04
N GLY A 47 7.46 -19.93 -14.85
CA GLY A 47 8.69 -20.33 -14.15
C GLY A 47 9.44 -19.19 -13.43
N VAL A 48 8.97 -17.95 -13.54
CA VAL A 48 9.56 -16.78 -12.88
C VAL A 48 8.80 -16.46 -11.60
N ARG A 49 9.52 -16.15 -10.53
CA ARG A 49 8.94 -15.73 -9.24
C ARG A 49 8.54 -14.28 -9.31
N TRP A 50 7.26 -14.00 -9.03
CA TRP A 50 6.70 -12.65 -8.96
C TRP A 50 6.16 -12.39 -7.57
N GLN A 51 6.48 -11.23 -7.02
CA GLN A 51 6.05 -10.84 -5.67
C GLN A 51 5.25 -9.55 -5.71
N ARG A 52 4.18 -9.49 -4.88
CA ARG A 52 3.43 -8.25 -4.60
C ARG A 52 2.99 -8.24 -3.15
N SER A 53 2.87 -7.03 -2.61
CA SER A 53 2.31 -6.81 -1.27
C SER A 53 0.79 -6.85 -1.32
N TYR A 54 0.19 -7.48 -0.31
CA TYR A 54 -1.25 -7.50 -0.08
C TYR A 54 -1.51 -7.24 1.40
N SER A 55 -2.38 -6.27 1.69
CA SER A 55 -2.78 -5.99 3.07
C SER A 55 -3.53 -7.18 3.64
N ILE A 56 -3.26 -7.51 4.89
CA ILE A 56 -4.03 -8.50 5.63
C ILE A 56 -5.32 -7.82 6.08
N VAL A 57 -6.45 -8.26 5.54
CA VAL A 57 -7.78 -7.74 5.89
C VAL A 57 -8.17 -8.18 7.28
N GLU A 58 -7.86 -9.44 7.63
CA GLU A 58 -8.16 -10.04 8.92
C GLU A 58 -7.28 -11.27 9.16
N ILE A 59 -7.01 -11.55 10.44
CA ILE A 59 -6.54 -12.86 10.90
C ILE A 59 -7.72 -13.56 11.58
N LEU A 60 -8.08 -14.71 11.05
CA LEU A 60 -9.20 -15.50 11.54
C LEU A 60 -8.83 -16.25 12.83
N GLU A 61 -9.82 -16.72 13.58
CA GLU A 61 -9.63 -17.45 14.85
C GLU A 61 -8.78 -18.73 14.69
N ASP A 62 -8.83 -19.36 13.52
CA ASP A 62 -8.02 -20.54 13.18
C ASP A 62 -6.58 -20.19 12.75
N GLY A 63 -6.18 -18.92 12.81
CA GLY A 63 -4.88 -18.40 12.44
C GLY A 63 -4.66 -18.24 10.93
N ASN A 64 -5.70 -18.45 10.11
CA ASN A 64 -5.62 -18.21 8.69
C ASN A 64 -5.67 -16.70 8.39
N LEU A 65 -4.95 -16.28 7.34
CA LEU A 65 -4.92 -14.90 6.90
C LEU A 65 -5.98 -14.67 5.82
N MET A 66 -6.75 -13.61 5.95
CA MET A 66 -7.63 -13.12 4.89
C MET A 66 -6.95 -11.96 4.16
N ILE A 67 -6.81 -12.06 2.85
CA ILE A 67 -6.41 -10.97 1.96
C ILE A 67 -7.52 -10.73 0.93
N ALA A 68 -7.66 -9.47 0.47
CA ALA A 68 -8.55 -9.15 -0.63
C ALA A 68 -7.72 -8.67 -1.82
N VAL A 69 -7.86 -9.34 -2.94
CA VAL A 69 -7.03 -9.16 -4.13
C VAL A 69 -7.86 -8.54 -5.24
N LYS A 70 -7.53 -7.30 -5.63
CA LYS A 70 -8.09 -6.66 -6.83
C LYS A 70 -7.41 -7.22 -8.07
N GLN A 71 -8.21 -7.72 -9.02
CA GLN A 71 -7.75 -8.25 -10.29
C GLN A 71 -7.46 -7.11 -11.28
N GLN A 72 -6.24 -6.58 -11.27
CA GLN A 72 -5.88 -5.43 -12.09
C GLN A 72 -4.53 -5.54 -12.81
N GLY A 73 -3.86 -6.69 -12.70
CA GLY A 73 -2.55 -6.86 -13.31
C GLY A 73 -2.07 -8.30 -13.30
N ARG A 74 -0.91 -8.55 -13.92
CA ARG A 74 -0.37 -9.89 -14.15
C ARG A 74 -0.30 -10.75 -12.90
N VAL A 75 0.20 -10.20 -11.79
CA VAL A 75 0.41 -10.96 -10.55
C VAL A 75 -0.90 -11.21 -9.82
N SER A 76 -1.76 -10.18 -9.67
CA SER A 76 -3.06 -10.34 -9.02
C SER A 76 -3.97 -11.32 -9.78
N ASN A 77 -3.98 -11.25 -11.11
CA ASN A 77 -4.75 -12.20 -11.93
C ASN A 77 -4.20 -13.63 -11.78
N ALA A 78 -2.88 -13.82 -11.85
CA ALA A 78 -2.28 -15.13 -11.66
C ALA A 78 -2.53 -15.70 -10.25
N LEU A 79 -2.53 -14.84 -9.21
CA LEU A 79 -2.81 -15.25 -7.83
C LEU A 79 -4.26 -15.68 -7.66
N THR A 80 -5.22 -14.88 -8.14
CA THR A 80 -6.65 -15.19 -8.01
C THR A 80 -7.09 -16.38 -8.85
N GLN A 81 -6.36 -16.72 -9.92
CA GLN A 81 -6.59 -17.91 -10.73
C GLN A 81 -6.06 -19.20 -10.09
N GLN A 82 -5.15 -19.12 -9.09
CA GLN A 82 -4.67 -20.33 -8.40
C GLN A 82 -5.84 -21.13 -7.83
N PRO A 83 -5.92 -22.46 -8.07
CA PRO A 83 -6.96 -23.28 -7.46
C PRO A 83 -6.88 -23.27 -5.92
N VAL A 84 -8.00 -23.49 -5.25
CA VAL A 84 -8.02 -23.85 -3.82
C VAL A 84 -7.17 -25.08 -3.60
N LYS A 85 -6.43 -25.16 -2.50
CA LYS A 85 -5.38 -26.12 -2.12
C LYS A 85 -4.02 -25.86 -2.76
N SER A 86 -3.86 -24.93 -3.71
CA SER A 86 -2.54 -24.49 -4.18
C SER A 86 -1.71 -23.91 -3.06
N VAL A 87 -0.38 -23.99 -3.23
CA VAL A 87 0.59 -23.43 -2.30
C VAL A 87 1.22 -22.20 -2.93
N VAL A 88 1.21 -21.11 -2.20
CA VAL A 88 1.96 -19.88 -2.47
C VAL A 88 3.01 -19.67 -1.39
N GLU A 89 3.93 -18.75 -1.61
CA GLU A 89 4.87 -18.34 -0.55
C GLU A 89 4.51 -16.95 -0.08
N ILE A 90 4.57 -16.74 1.23
CA ILE A 90 4.30 -15.46 1.87
C ILE A 90 5.48 -15.01 2.74
N SER A 91 5.66 -13.70 2.91
CA SER A 91 6.60 -13.16 3.91
C SER A 91 5.97 -13.15 5.31
N GLN A 92 6.77 -12.81 6.32
CA GLN A 92 6.24 -12.28 7.59
C GLN A 92 5.49 -10.98 7.32
N THR A 93 4.66 -10.56 8.29
CA THR A 93 3.97 -9.27 8.26
C THR A 93 4.97 -8.13 8.20
N GLN A 94 4.61 -7.06 7.52
CA GLN A 94 5.45 -5.87 7.35
C GLN A 94 4.60 -4.63 7.08
N GLY A 95 5.18 -3.45 7.29
CA GLY A 95 4.52 -2.16 7.11
C GLY A 95 4.32 -1.42 8.43
N GLU A 96 4.30 -0.09 8.33
CA GLU A 96 4.17 0.83 9.45
C GLU A 96 2.82 1.58 9.42
N PHE A 97 1.94 1.21 8.50
CA PHE A 97 0.61 1.78 8.37
C PHE A 97 -0.34 1.14 9.38
N VAL A 98 -0.21 1.56 10.64
CA VAL A 98 -0.94 1.03 11.80
C VAL A 98 -1.60 2.14 12.61
N LEU A 99 -2.60 1.79 13.43
CA LEU A 99 -3.28 2.76 14.29
C LEU A 99 -2.32 3.30 15.37
N LYS A 100 -2.46 4.59 15.68
CA LYS A 100 -1.85 5.19 16.87
C LYS A 100 -2.39 4.54 18.13
N THR A 101 -1.55 4.47 19.16
CA THR A 101 -1.89 3.86 20.46
C THR A 101 -2.52 4.85 21.45
N GLN A 102 -2.35 6.16 21.22
CA GLN A 102 -2.97 7.21 22.03
C GLN A 102 -4.45 7.41 21.63
N PRO A 103 -5.33 7.80 22.58
CA PRO A 103 -6.73 8.08 22.27
C PRO A 103 -6.90 9.17 21.22
N HIS A 104 -7.69 8.90 20.20
CA HIS A 104 -7.97 9.83 19.08
C HIS A 104 -9.31 9.54 18.41
N SER A 105 -9.76 10.47 17.56
CA SER A 105 -10.78 10.23 16.54
C SER A 105 -10.12 10.06 15.18
N ALA A 106 -10.61 9.16 14.36
CA ALA A 106 -10.02 8.82 13.08
C ALA A 106 -10.85 9.34 11.90
N LEU A 107 -10.16 9.89 10.89
CA LEU A 107 -10.65 10.05 9.54
C LEU A 107 -9.96 9.01 8.67
N MET A 108 -10.72 8.16 8.02
CA MET A 108 -10.20 7.13 7.13
C MET A 108 -10.60 7.42 5.69
N ILE A 109 -9.64 7.43 4.77
CA ILE A 109 -9.86 7.78 3.36
C ILE A 109 -9.33 6.64 2.49
N ALA A 110 -10.22 6.07 1.67
CA ALA A 110 -9.88 5.00 0.77
C ALA A 110 -10.25 5.30 -0.67
N SER A 111 -9.49 4.80 -1.63
CA SER A 111 -9.97 4.67 -3.00
C SER A 111 -9.54 3.34 -3.64
N GLY A 112 -10.48 2.73 -4.37
CA GLY A 112 -10.25 1.45 -5.05
C GLY A 112 -9.69 0.37 -4.12
N SER A 113 -8.53 -0.21 -4.47
CA SER A 113 -7.92 -1.27 -3.64
C SER A 113 -7.36 -0.81 -2.30
N GLY A 114 -7.19 0.51 -2.08
CA GLY A 114 -6.76 1.03 -0.78
C GLY A 114 -7.70 0.68 0.36
N ILE A 115 -8.95 0.36 0.05
CA ILE A 115 -9.93 -0.10 1.04
C ILE A 115 -9.46 -1.35 1.82
N THR A 116 -8.59 -2.19 1.26
CA THR A 116 -8.15 -3.41 1.95
C THR A 116 -7.34 -3.12 3.21
N ALA A 117 -6.45 -2.13 3.17
CA ALA A 117 -5.70 -1.68 4.34
C ALA A 117 -6.60 -0.90 5.31
N ILE A 118 -7.42 0.00 4.79
CA ILE A 118 -8.33 0.84 5.59
C ILE A 118 -9.37 -0.01 6.30
N TYR A 119 -9.94 -1.04 5.66
CA TYR A 119 -10.92 -1.93 6.29
C TYR A 119 -10.32 -2.72 7.46
N ALA A 120 -9.06 -3.16 7.34
CA ALA A 120 -8.34 -3.78 8.44
C ALA A 120 -8.19 -2.83 9.65
N LEU A 121 -7.84 -1.55 9.39
CA LEU A 121 -7.76 -0.52 10.43
C LEU A 121 -9.12 -0.24 11.08
N ILE A 122 -10.19 -0.14 10.28
CA ILE A 122 -11.57 0.05 10.79
C ILE A 122 -11.95 -1.07 11.76
N ASN A 123 -11.78 -2.33 11.34
CA ASN A 123 -12.11 -3.48 12.19
C ASN A 123 -11.31 -3.51 13.49
N ALA A 124 -10.04 -3.13 13.45
CA ALA A 124 -9.23 -3.04 14.66
C ALA A 124 -9.64 -1.87 15.55
N ALA A 125 -9.95 -0.72 14.98
CA ALA A 125 -10.39 0.48 15.69
C ALA A 125 -11.72 0.26 16.41
N LEU A 126 -12.69 -0.38 15.75
CA LEU A 126 -14.00 -0.69 16.32
C LEU A 126 -13.93 -1.65 17.51
N LYS A 127 -12.91 -2.50 17.58
CA LYS A 127 -12.63 -3.38 18.72
C LYS A 127 -11.94 -2.66 19.89
N GLN A 128 -11.51 -1.40 19.69
CA GLN A 128 -10.75 -0.60 20.68
C GLN A 128 -11.34 0.81 20.85
N PRO A 129 -12.63 0.97 21.24
CA PRO A 129 -13.29 2.28 21.31
C PRO A 129 -12.65 3.23 22.34
N GLN A 130 -11.87 2.70 23.30
CA GLN A 130 -11.10 3.51 24.24
C GLN A 130 -9.87 4.19 23.59
N ILE A 131 -9.42 3.70 22.44
CA ILE A 131 -8.30 4.28 21.66
C ILE A 131 -8.86 5.08 20.49
N VAL A 132 -9.81 4.52 19.75
CA VAL A 132 -10.42 5.22 18.60
C VAL A 132 -11.90 5.44 18.88
N SER A 133 -12.23 6.67 19.31
CA SER A 133 -13.57 7.02 19.80
C SER A 133 -14.61 7.20 18.71
N ASN A 134 -14.22 7.77 17.58
CA ASN A 134 -15.08 8.01 16.41
C ASN A 134 -14.32 7.74 15.13
N ILE A 135 -15.00 7.18 14.14
CA ILE A 135 -14.43 6.83 12.83
C ILE A 135 -15.35 7.35 11.74
N ASP A 136 -14.83 8.21 10.88
CA ASP A 136 -15.47 8.58 9.63
C ASP A 136 -14.68 7.99 8.46
N LEU A 137 -15.33 7.20 7.60
CA LEU A 137 -14.76 6.68 6.36
C LEU A 137 -15.29 7.44 5.15
N ILE A 138 -14.39 7.97 4.34
CA ILE A 138 -14.67 8.46 2.98
C ILE A 138 -14.10 7.44 2.00
N TYR A 139 -14.97 6.81 1.19
CA TYR A 139 -14.56 5.80 0.23
C TYR A 139 -14.97 6.13 -1.19
N PHE A 140 -13.97 6.28 -2.07
CA PHE A 140 -14.13 6.51 -3.51
C PHE A 140 -13.92 5.20 -4.26
N THR A 141 -14.93 4.73 -4.97
CA THR A 141 -14.82 3.50 -5.76
C THR A 141 -15.65 3.58 -7.04
N ARG A 142 -15.39 2.66 -7.96
CA ARG A 142 -16.18 2.46 -9.20
C ARG A 142 -17.13 1.28 -9.10
N ASP A 143 -16.97 0.46 -8.10
CA ASP A 143 -17.71 -0.78 -7.84
C ASP A 143 -18.25 -0.77 -6.40
N ASP A 144 -19.00 -1.80 -6.04
CA ASP A 144 -19.58 -1.95 -4.71
C ASP A 144 -18.73 -2.85 -3.78
N ALA A 145 -17.42 -2.98 -4.07
CA ALA A 145 -16.53 -3.76 -3.23
C ALA A 145 -16.53 -3.25 -1.78
N PHE A 146 -16.67 -4.15 -0.82
CA PHE A 146 -16.79 -3.87 0.61
C PHE A 146 -18.03 -3.07 1.03
N HIS A 147 -18.95 -2.73 0.11
CA HIS A 147 -20.09 -1.88 0.45
C HIS A 147 -21.02 -2.55 1.47
N ALA A 148 -21.36 -3.81 1.26
CA ALA A 148 -22.24 -4.56 2.17
C ALA A 148 -21.63 -4.72 3.56
N GLU A 149 -20.34 -5.05 3.63
CA GLU A 149 -19.60 -5.17 4.89
C GLU A 149 -19.57 -3.84 5.65
N LEU A 150 -19.28 -2.73 4.95
CA LEU A 150 -19.22 -1.39 5.54
C LEU A 150 -20.61 -0.91 6.02
N GLN A 151 -21.68 -1.21 5.28
CA GLN A 151 -23.04 -0.91 5.71
C GLN A 151 -23.41 -1.69 6.98
N SER A 152 -23.05 -2.97 7.05
CA SER A 152 -23.25 -3.76 8.26
C SER A 152 -22.53 -3.18 9.47
N LEU A 153 -21.31 -2.62 9.28
CA LEU A 153 -20.59 -1.93 10.38
C LEU A 153 -21.33 -0.67 10.84
N VAL A 154 -21.93 0.12 9.93
CA VAL A 154 -22.72 1.30 10.32
C VAL A 154 -23.92 0.90 11.19
N GLU A 155 -24.57 -0.22 10.89
CA GLU A 155 -25.72 -0.72 11.66
C GLU A 155 -25.34 -1.16 13.08
N HIS A 156 -24.13 -1.71 13.26
CA HIS A 156 -23.69 -2.30 14.54
C HIS A 156 -22.86 -1.35 15.41
N TYR A 157 -22.26 -0.31 14.83
CA TYR A 157 -21.31 0.57 15.51
C TYR A 157 -21.70 2.05 15.36
N PRO A 158 -22.40 2.65 16.33
CA PRO A 158 -22.86 4.06 16.24
C PRO A 158 -21.72 5.09 16.08
N GLN A 159 -20.50 4.74 16.50
CA GLN A 159 -19.31 5.57 16.38
C GLN A 159 -18.69 5.53 14.96
N PHE A 160 -19.19 4.68 14.05
CA PHE A 160 -18.70 4.54 12.69
C PHE A 160 -19.64 5.23 11.71
N LYS A 161 -19.10 6.14 10.89
CA LYS A 161 -19.82 6.80 9.79
C LYS A 161 -19.17 6.46 8.47
N TYR A 162 -20.00 6.19 7.46
CA TYR A 162 -19.55 5.77 6.14
C TYR A 162 -20.09 6.70 5.05
N HIS A 163 -19.18 7.36 4.30
CA HIS A 163 -19.47 8.25 3.18
C HIS A 163 -18.96 7.59 1.89
N HIS A 164 -19.87 7.09 1.07
CA HIS A 164 -19.56 6.40 -0.18
C HIS A 164 -19.69 7.33 -1.38
N PHE A 165 -18.69 7.35 -2.24
CA PHE A 165 -18.66 8.09 -3.50
C PHE A 165 -18.35 7.16 -4.66
N ASN A 166 -19.40 6.81 -5.43
CA ASN A 166 -19.22 6.08 -6.68
C ASN A 166 -18.68 7.04 -7.74
N THR A 167 -17.43 6.86 -8.16
CA THR A 167 -16.73 7.78 -9.08
C THR A 167 -17.16 7.65 -10.54
N LEU A 168 -17.98 6.65 -10.90
CA LEU A 168 -18.61 6.57 -12.21
C LEU A 168 -19.83 7.49 -12.31
N THR A 169 -20.59 7.61 -11.23
CA THR A 169 -21.83 8.38 -11.17
C THR A 169 -21.65 9.77 -10.57
N HIS A 170 -20.78 9.89 -9.58
CA HIS A 170 -20.47 11.14 -8.89
C HIS A 170 -19.10 11.64 -9.34
N LYS A 171 -19.04 12.72 -10.10
CA LYS A 171 -17.78 13.40 -10.50
C LYS A 171 -17.14 14.17 -9.34
N GLN A 172 -17.26 13.63 -8.12
CA GLN A 172 -16.74 14.26 -6.93
C GLN A 172 -15.34 13.74 -6.62
N HIS A 173 -14.41 14.66 -6.41
CA HIS A 173 -13.04 14.39 -6.03
C HIS A 173 -12.80 14.84 -4.59
N LEU A 174 -11.74 14.32 -3.99
CA LEU A 174 -11.31 14.77 -2.67
C LEU A 174 -10.91 16.24 -2.73
N SER A 175 -11.45 17.03 -1.81
CA SER A 175 -11.14 18.45 -1.61
C SER A 175 -11.29 18.80 -0.14
N GLN A 176 -10.70 19.91 0.28
CA GLN A 176 -10.86 20.41 1.66
C GLN A 176 -12.34 20.72 1.97
N ASP A 177 -13.08 21.29 1.02
CA ASP A 177 -14.51 21.56 1.17
C ASP A 177 -15.32 20.28 1.42
N LEU A 178 -15.00 19.21 0.69
CA LEU A 178 -15.64 17.90 0.90
C LEU A 178 -15.37 17.37 2.30
N LEU A 179 -14.12 17.46 2.76
CA LEU A 179 -13.73 17.03 4.10
C LEU A 179 -14.51 17.80 5.16
N SER A 180 -14.52 19.14 5.09
CA SER A 180 -15.23 20.00 6.03
C SER A 180 -16.76 19.77 6.03
N GLN A 181 -17.35 19.46 4.87
CA GLN A 181 -18.79 19.18 4.77
C GLN A 181 -19.19 17.81 5.32
N LYS A 182 -18.33 16.81 5.19
CA LYS A 182 -18.66 15.43 5.55
C LYS A 182 -18.17 15.01 6.92
N VAL A 183 -17.09 15.62 7.40
CA VAL A 183 -16.43 15.22 8.65
C VAL A 183 -16.19 16.44 9.52
N GLU A 184 -17.04 16.62 10.51
CA GLU A 184 -16.91 17.70 11.48
C GLU A 184 -15.57 17.60 12.23
N GLY A 185 -14.80 18.68 12.24
CA GLY A 185 -13.50 18.76 12.92
C GLY A 185 -12.47 17.81 12.35
N PHE A 186 -12.45 17.58 11.03
CA PHE A 186 -11.49 16.67 10.40
C PHE A 186 -10.04 17.06 10.68
N GLU A 187 -9.75 18.34 10.87
CA GLU A 187 -8.42 18.88 11.18
C GLU A 187 -7.87 18.40 12.54
N GLN A 188 -8.75 17.95 13.42
CA GLN A 188 -8.38 17.47 14.77
C GLN A 188 -8.27 15.94 14.84
N ARG A 189 -8.39 15.25 13.70
CA ARG A 189 -8.40 13.80 13.62
C ARG A 189 -7.10 13.25 13.08
N GLU A 190 -6.76 12.05 13.52
CA GLU A 190 -5.73 11.27 12.83
C GLU A 190 -6.30 10.74 11.52
N CYS A 191 -5.67 11.12 10.42
CA CYS A 191 -6.09 10.73 9.07
C CYS A 191 -5.28 9.53 8.58
N TYR A 192 -5.97 8.45 8.22
CA TYR A 192 -5.37 7.26 7.62
C TYR A 192 -5.86 7.13 6.18
N ALA A 193 -4.94 7.14 5.23
CA ALA A 193 -5.32 7.17 3.82
C ALA A 193 -4.57 6.14 2.98
N CYS A 194 -5.31 5.45 2.11
CA CYS A 194 -4.74 4.54 1.11
C CYS A 194 -5.58 4.55 -0.17
N GLY A 195 -4.94 4.72 -1.33
CA GLY A 195 -5.68 4.72 -2.58
C GLY A 195 -4.91 5.22 -3.79
N ALA A 196 -5.67 5.73 -4.77
CA ALA A 196 -5.14 6.22 -6.02
C ALA A 196 -4.22 7.44 -5.82
N ALA A 197 -3.17 7.52 -6.62
CA ALA A 197 -2.11 8.49 -6.47
C ALA A 197 -2.61 9.95 -6.51
N ASN A 198 -3.54 10.27 -7.38
CA ASN A 198 -4.12 11.62 -7.46
C ASN A 198 -4.89 12.01 -6.19
N MET A 199 -5.66 11.07 -5.61
CA MET A 199 -6.34 11.29 -4.33
C MET A 199 -5.32 11.51 -3.20
N MET A 200 -4.28 10.67 -3.15
CA MET A 200 -3.23 10.77 -2.15
C MET A 200 -2.45 12.09 -2.26
N GLN A 201 -2.18 12.54 -3.49
CA GLN A 201 -1.53 13.83 -3.73
C GLN A 201 -2.40 14.99 -3.24
N SER A 202 -3.68 15.05 -3.64
CA SER A 202 -4.60 16.10 -3.18
C SER A 202 -4.72 16.14 -1.65
N LEU A 203 -4.77 14.96 -1.01
CA LEU A 203 -4.81 14.89 0.44
C LEU A 203 -3.54 15.42 1.09
N THR A 204 -2.38 15.06 0.55
CA THR A 204 -1.08 15.55 1.05
C THR A 204 -0.99 17.08 0.92
N GLU A 205 -1.40 17.63 -0.22
CA GLU A 205 -1.43 19.08 -0.45
C GLU A 205 -2.36 19.80 0.54
N ILE A 206 -3.55 19.26 0.82
CA ILE A 206 -4.48 19.80 1.83
C ILE A 206 -3.83 19.82 3.21
N TYR A 207 -3.27 18.69 3.66
CA TYR A 207 -2.67 18.58 4.99
C TYR A 207 -1.40 19.44 5.13
N GLN A 208 -0.62 19.60 4.06
CA GLN A 208 0.52 20.53 4.03
C GLN A 208 0.06 21.99 4.14
N ALA A 209 -0.96 22.39 3.39
CA ALA A 209 -1.51 23.76 3.42
C ALA A 209 -2.08 24.14 4.80
N LEU A 210 -2.61 23.14 5.53
CA LEU A 210 -3.13 23.30 6.89
C LEU A 210 -2.07 23.17 7.99
N GLY A 211 -0.84 22.75 7.66
CA GLY A 211 0.21 22.49 8.65
C GLY A 211 -0.04 21.24 9.51
N LEU A 212 -0.79 20.25 9.00
CA LEU A 212 -1.27 19.08 9.73
C LEU A 212 -0.61 17.77 9.26
N VAL A 213 0.54 17.82 8.63
CA VAL A 213 1.21 16.64 8.03
C VAL A 213 1.48 15.54 9.06
N GLU A 214 1.71 15.87 10.31
CA GLU A 214 1.95 14.94 11.41
C GLU A 214 0.72 14.08 11.78
N HIS A 215 -0.48 14.54 11.40
CA HIS A 215 -1.74 13.79 11.57
C HIS A 215 -2.09 12.93 10.36
N LEU A 216 -1.29 12.96 9.29
CA LEU A 216 -1.55 12.23 8.05
C LEU A 216 -0.69 10.97 7.96
N HIS A 217 -1.34 9.82 8.05
CA HIS A 217 -0.75 8.49 7.88
C HIS A 217 -1.15 7.94 6.51
N THR A 218 -0.18 7.55 5.70
CA THR A 218 -0.43 7.12 4.31
C THR A 218 0.18 5.78 4.00
N GLU A 219 -0.54 4.96 3.23
CA GLU A 219 0.00 3.81 2.54
C GLU A 219 -0.24 3.93 1.03
N TYR A 220 0.77 3.63 0.22
CA TYR A 220 0.72 3.73 -1.24
C TYR A 220 0.75 2.35 -1.87
N PHE A 221 -0.19 2.08 -2.79
CA PHE A 221 -0.22 0.86 -3.59
C PHE A 221 0.28 1.07 -5.02
N GLN A 222 0.56 2.31 -5.38
CA GLN A 222 1.11 2.71 -6.67
C GLN A 222 2.15 3.80 -6.48
N ILE A 223 3.19 3.75 -7.27
CA ILE A 223 4.23 4.77 -7.32
C ILE A 223 3.99 5.61 -8.56
N VAL A 224 3.91 6.92 -8.40
CA VAL A 224 3.82 7.85 -9.52
C VAL A 224 5.22 8.28 -9.89
N VAL A 225 5.59 8.01 -11.12
CA VAL A 225 6.85 8.45 -11.70
C VAL A 225 6.63 9.79 -12.40
N ASP A 226 7.49 10.75 -12.16
CA ASP A 226 7.51 12.02 -12.88
C ASP A 226 8.18 11.80 -14.24
N HIS A 227 7.39 11.61 -15.28
CA HIS A 227 7.87 11.42 -16.65
C HIS A 227 8.33 12.72 -17.34
N THR A 228 8.18 13.88 -16.68
CA THR A 228 8.68 15.17 -17.20
C THR A 228 10.17 15.33 -16.94
N GLN A 229 10.74 14.56 -16.02
CA GLN A 229 12.17 14.56 -15.72
C GLN A 229 12.97 14.01 -16.92
N SER A 230 14.07 14.67 -17.23
CA SER A 230 15.03 14.16 -18.22
C SER A 230 15.69 12.88 -17.70
N ALA A 231 15.98 11.96 -18.63
CA ALA A 231 16.72 10.75 -18.28
C ALA A 231 18.10 11.09 -17.71
N GLN A 232 18.47 10.41 -16.64
CA GLN A 232 19.75 10.59 -15.94
C GLN A 232 20.63 9.36 -16.09
N MET A 233 21.95 9.58 -16.15
CA MET A 233 22.93 8.48 -16.19
C MET A 233 23.06 7.85 -14.82
N ILE A 234 22.88 6.53 -14.76
CA ILE A 234 23.06 5.72 -13.56
C ILE A 234 24.27 4.82 -13.74
N THR A 235 25.13 4.77 -12.72
CA THR A 235 26.28 3.86 -12.66
C THR A 235 26.12 2.90 -11.49
N PHE A 236 26.03 1.60 -11.78
CA PHE A 236 26.19 0.54 -10.79
C PHE A 236 27.68 0.23 -10.61
N GLN A 237 28.24 0.68 -9.49
CA GLN A 237 29.69 0.74 -9.28
C GLN A 237 30.37 -0.62 -9.26
N ARG A 238 29.76 -1.62 -8.59
CA ARG A 238 30.33 -2.95 -8.45
C ARG A 238 30.27 -3.75 -9.76
N SER A 239 29.15 -3.68 -10.46
CA SER A 239 28.96 -4.35 -11.73
C SER A 239 29.50 -3.57 -12.92
N GLN A 240 29.96 -2.33 -12.72
CA GLN A 240 30.45 -1.39 -13.76
C GLN A 240 29.44 -1.19 -14.90
N GLN A 241 28.15 -1.32 -14.59
CA GLN A 241 27.08 -1.14 -15.57
C GLN A 241 26.58 0.31 -15.56
N GLN A 242 26.31 0.85 -16.74
CA GLN A 242 25.75 2.17 -16.92
C GLN A 242 24.49 2.11 -17.76
N PHE A 243 23.48 2.89 -17.39
CA PHE A 243 22.22 2.97 -18.13
C PHE A 243 21.55 4.32 -17.90
N GLN A 244 20.60 4.66 -18.78
CA GLN A 244 19.76 5.85 -18.66
C GLN A 244 18.50 5.50 -17.82
N ALA A 245 18.16 6.34 -16.85
CA ALA A 245 16.97 6.19 -16.03
C ALA A 245 16.06 7.41 -16.15
N GLN A 246 14.83 7.19 -16.59
CA GLN A 246 13.75 8.18 -16.62
C GLN A 246 12.60 7.80 -15.68
N SER A 247 12.50 6.52 -15.33
CA SER A 247 11.55 5.97 -14.37
C SER A 247 12.21 5.83 -12.98
N ASN A 248 11.57 5.09 -12.05
CA ASN A 248 12.27 4.70 -10.84
C ASN A 248 13.51 3.86 -11.20
N LEU A 249 14.49 3.86 -10.29
CA LEU A 249 15.79 3.22 -10.55
C LEU A 249 15.68 1.70 -10.78
N LEU A 250 14.71 1.03 -10.14
CA LEU A 250 14.50 -0.42 -10.32
C LEU A 250 13.99 -0.74 -11.72
N ASP A 251 12.91 -0.07 -12.16
CA ASP A 251 12.31 -0.34 -13.47
C ASP A 251 13.26 0.06 -14.59
N SER A 252 14.02 1.15 -14.44
CA SER A 252 15.04 1.56 -15.39
C SER A 252 16.19 0.57 -15.49
N ALA A 253 16.64 0.00 -14.38
CA ALA A 253 17.67 -1.05 -14.38
C ALA A 253 17.16 -2.32 -15.09
N GLU A 254 15.91 -2.72 -14.84
CA GLU A 254 15.30 -3.86 -15.52
C GLU A 254 15.15 -3.64 -17.03
N GLN A 255 14.77 -2.43 -17.45
CA GLN A 255 14.72 -2.06 -18.88
C GLN A 255 16.09 -2.13 -19.53
N ALA A 256 17.15 -1.81 -18.79
CA ALA A 256 18.54 -1.97 -19.22
C ALA A 256 19.04 -3.44 -19.20
N GLY A 257 18.18 -4.41 -18.88
CA GLY A 257 18.52 -5.82 -18.82
C GLY A 257 19.16 -6.28 -17.50
N LEU A 258 19.29 -5.38 -16.53
CA LEU A 258 19.81 -5.70 -15.20
C LEU A 258 18.70 -6.32 -14.32
N ARG A 259 19.10 -7.05 -13.27
CA ARG A 259 18.16 -7.73 -12.37
C ARG A 259 18.53 -7.50 -10.90
N PRO A 260 18.43 -6.26 -10.40
CA PRO A 260 18.68 -6.02 -8.97
C PRO A 260 17.66 -6.77 -8.10
N ALA A 261 18.06 -7.14 -6.90
CA ALA A 261 17.16 -7.78 -5.94
C ALA A 261 15.98 -6.85 -5.64
N HIS A 262 14.76 -7.38 -5.70
CA HIS A 262 13.54 -6.63 -5.40
C HIS A 262 12.42 -7.56 -4.90
N GLY A 263 11.37 -6.96 -4.29
CA GLY A 263 10.20 -7.69 -3.80
C GLY A 263 8.92 -6.90 -4.06
N CYS A 264 8.44 -6.12 -3.08
CA CYS A 264 7.14 -5.43 -3.11
C CYS A 264 7.01 -4.38 -4.21
N ARG A 265 8.07 -3.73 -4.64
CA ARG A 265 8.13 -2.56 -5.54
C ARG A 265 7.41 -1.31 -4.99
N MET A 266 7.19 -1.25 -3.67
CA MET A 266 6.43 -0.19 -2.97
C MET A 266 7.21 0.42 -1.80
N GLY A 267 8.52 0.14 -1.67
CA GLY A 267 9.35 0.70 -0.62
C GLY A 267 9.20 0.02 0.76
N ILE A 268 8.36 -1.01 0.91
CA ILE A 268 8.04 -1.62 2.22
C ILE A 268 9.07 -2.70 2.61
N CYS A 269 9.38 -3.64 1.70
CA CYS A 269 10.11 -4.87 2.03
C CYS A 269 11.64 -4.71 2.17
N ASN A 270 12.19 -3.56 1.87
CA ASN A 270 13.63 -3.26 1.89
C ASN A 270 14.53 -4.14 0.99
N THR A 271 13.98 -5.07 0.21
CA THR A 271 14.78 -6.00 -0.62
C THR A 271 15.62 -5.29 -1.68
N CYS A 272 15.14 -4.14 -2.20
CA CYS A 272 15.86 -3.33 -3.17
C CYS A 272 16.67 -2.19 -2.53
N SER A 273 16.93 -2.26 -1.23
CA SER A 273 17.75 -1.25 -0.53
C SER A 273 19.21 -1.36 -0.95
N CYS A 274 19.82 -0.22 -1.22
CA CYS A 274 21.23 -0.12 -1.62
C CYS A 274 21.80 1.24 -1.21
N THR A 275 23.11 1.38 -1.27
CA THR A 275 23.77 2.64 -0.97
C THR A 275 23.87 3.49 -2.25
N LYS A 276 23.29 4.68 -2.23
CA LYS A 276 23.58 5.75 -3.18
C LYS A 276 24.90 6.39 -2.75
N VAL A 277 25.92 6.24 -3.58
CA VAL A 277 27.27 6.79 -3.31
C VAL A 277 27.31 8.26 -3.59
N GLN A 278 26.72 8.70 -4.73
CA GLN A 278 26.74 10.07 -5.20
C GLN A 278 25.52 10.39 -6.05
N GLY A 279 25.17 11.66 -6.16
CA GLY A 279 24.09 12.17 -6.97
C GLY A 279 22.80 12.46 -6.16
N VAL A 280 21.80 12.97 -6.84
CA VAL A 280 20.52 13.37 -6.24
C VAL A 280 19.41 12.44 -6.71
N VAL A 281 18.64 11.92 -5.77
CA VAL A 281 17.42 11.15 -6.06
C VAL A 281 16.22 11.79 -5.36
N ARG A 282 15.05 11.63 -5.97
CA ARG A 282 13.77 11.96 -5.37
C ARG A 282 13.11 10.69 -4.85
N ASN A 283 12.64 10.71 -3.62
CA ASN A 283 11.74 9.70 -3.10
C ASN A 283 10.34 9.90 -3.72
N LEU A 284 9.86 8.91 -4.48
CA LEU A 284 8.59 9.02 -5.21
C LEU A 284 7.34 8.93 -4.32
N LEU A 285 7.48 8.54 -3.04
CA LEU A 285 6.38 8.51 -2.09
C LEU A 285 6.24 9.84 -1.34
N THR A 286 7.37 10.42 -0.91
CA THR A 286 7.37 11.64 -0.09
C THR A 286 7.64 12.92 -0.91
N GLY A 287 8.18 12.79 -2.12
CA GLY A 287 8.64 13.91 -2.95
C GLY A 287 9.98 14.49 -2.51
N GLU A 288 10.54 14.08 -1.38
CA GLU A 288 11.78 14.60 -0.82
C GLU A 288 12.99 14.28 -1.71
N LEU A 289 13.92 15.23 -1.73
CA LEU A 289 15.21 15.09 -2.42
C LEU A 289 16.29 14.62 -1.44
N ASP A 290 16.93 13.50 -1.76
CA ASP A 290 18.14 13.06 -1.09
C ASP A 290 19.39 13.51 -1.88
N GLN A 291 20.06 14.53 -1.37
CA GLN A 291 21.27 15.14 -1.95
C GLN A 291 22.55 14.66 -1.25
N ASN A 292 22.44 13.92 -0.15
CA ASN A 292 23.58 13.47 0.63
C ASN A 292 24.28 12.29 -0.07
N ASN A 293 25.59 12.19 0.07
CA ASN A 293 26.36 11.05 -0.39
C ASN A 293 26.33 9.90 0.64
N ASN A 294 26.52 8.67 0.15
CA ASN A 294 26.56 7.44 0.96
C ASN A 294 25.31 7.20 1.80
N THR A 295 24.13 7.50 1.23
CA THR A 295 22.84 7.29 1.87
C THR A 295 22.20 5.99 1.43
N GLN A 296 21.34 5.43 2.30
CA GLN A 296 20.52 4.26 1.94
C GLN A 296 19.28 4.71 1.17
N ILE A 297 19.08 4.12 0.00
CA ILE A 297 17.90 4.33 -0.84
C ILE A 297 17.25 3.00 -1.18
N LYS A 298 16.01 3.06 -1.66
CA LYS A 298 15.27 1.89 -2.19
C LYS A 298 15.04 2.11 -3.68
N LEU A 299 15.61 1.30 -4.54
CA LEU A 299 15.55 1.46 -6.00
C LEU A 299 14.12 1.64 -6.52
N CYS A 300 13.16 0.90 -5.96
CA CYS A 300 11.78 0.89 -6.46
C CYS A 300 11.01 2.20 -6.23
N ILE A 301 11.43 3.03 -5.27
CA ILE A 301 10.77 4.30 -4.93
C ILE A 301 11.70 5.51 -5.12
N SER A 302 12.85 5.33 -5.75
CA SER A 302 13.81 6.41 -6.01
C SER A 302 13.89 6.72 -7.49
N GLN A 303 13.76 7.99 -7.87
CA GLN A 303 13.95 8.52 -9.21
C GLN A 303 15.18 9.44 -9.23
N ALA A 304 16.06 9.26 -10.22
CA ALA A 304 17.24 10.10 -10.36
C ALA A 304 16.86 11.51 -10.85
N VAL A 305 17.43 12.54 -10.21
CA VAL A 305 17.28 13.95 -10.56
C VAL A 305 18.59 14.51 -11.14
N SER A 306 19.70 13.87 -10.87
CA SER A 306 21.00 14.10 -11.47
C SER A 306 21.66 12.76 -11.83
N PRO A 307 22.82 12.71 -12.47
CA PRO A 307 23.62 11.50 -12.56
C PRO A 307 23.86 10.87 -11.17
N VAL A 308 23.65 9.55 -11.05
CA VAL A 308 23.69 8.84 -9.76
C VAL A 308 24.65 7.66 -9.83
N VAL A 309 25.45 7.49 -8.77
CA VAL A 309 26.31 6.32 -8.55
C VAL A 309 25.74 5.48 -7.42
N ILE A 310 25.55 4.19 -7.67
CA ILE A 310 24.96 3.22 -6.71
C ILE A 310 25.94 2.09 -6.49
N ASN A 311 26.11 1.67 -5.25
CA ASN A 311 26.99 0.57 -4.86
C ASN A 311 26.32 -0.79 -5.12
N LEU A 312 26.11 -1.16 -6.41
CA LEU A 312 25.56 -2.42 -6.91
C LEU A 312 26.43 -3.02 -8.01
#